data_0c1fa666b31492cbade96316a75e97ec
#
_entry.id   0c1fa666b31492cbade96316a75e97ec
#
_cell.length_a   1.000
_cell.length_b   1.000
_cell.length_c   1.000
_cell.angle_alpha   90.00
_cell.angle_beta   90.00
_cell.angle_gamma   90.00
#
_symmetry.space_group_name_H-M   'P 1'
#
loop_
_entity.id
_entity.type
_entity.pdbx_description
1 polymer ?
#
loop_
_entity_poly.entity_id
_entity_poly.type
_entity_poly.pdbx_seq_one_letter_code
_entity_poly.pdbx_strand_id
1 'polypeptide(L)'
;VMAFIDSCANYLNEAQQRNFQRWPVLGVFIWRETTGYQNRNTYQKEIDYMKSFVSARLKWLDDSLHYTSNVVAEPQTQPAFFSLSQNYPNPFNPSTVINYYLPVASPVVVKVYDILGQEVTTLVNEVKSAGHYFITFNASTLSSGVYFYRITAGTFTQSKQMMLIK
;
A
#
# COMPACT_ATOMS: atom_id res chain seq x y z
N VAL A 1 4.78 2.15 -18.04
CA VAL A 1 3.66 1.50 -18.75
C VAL A 1 3.96 1.37 -20.22
N MET A 2 4.30 2.45 -20.94
CA MET A 2 4.50 2.42 -22.40
C MET A 2 5.61 1.47 -22.85
N ALA A 3 6.78 1.51 -22.22
CA ALA A 3 7.89 0.61 -22.51
C ALA A 3 7.53 -0.88 -22.28
N PHE A 4 6.67 -1.16 -21.31
CA PHE A 4 6.17 -2.51 -21.08
C PHE A 4 5.25 -2.98 -22.21
N ILE A 5 4.36 -2.12 -22.71
CA ILE A 5 3.50 -2.42 -23.87
C ILE A 5 4.37 -2.72 -25.10
N ASP A 6 5.41 -1.92 -25.35
CA ASP A 6 6.34 -2.14 -26.47
C ASP A 6 7.08 -3.48 -26.33
N SER A 7 7.55 -3.79 -25.13
CA SER A 7 8.21 -5.08 -24.84
C SER A 7 7.30 -6.27 -25.14
N CYS A 8 6.04 -6.22 -24.65
CA CYS A 8 5.04 -7.25 -24.93
C CYS A 8 4.70 -7.36 -26.41
N ALA A 9 4.54 -6.23 -27.11
CA ALA A 9 4.24 -6.21 -28.53
C ALA A 9 5.38 -6.84 -29.35
N ASN A 10 6.63 -6.54 -29.03
CA ASN A 10 7.80 -7.13 -29.65
C ASN A 10 7.92 -8.64 -29.38
N TYR A 11 7.67 -9.06 -28.15
CA TYR A 11 7.66 -10.48 -27.77
C TYR A 11 6.62 -11.29 -28.56
N LEU A 12 5.46 -10.70 -28.82
CA LEU A 12 4.35 -11.34 -29.53
C LEU A 12 4.45 -11.21 -31.06
N ASN A 13 5.47 -10.55 -31.59
CA ASN A 13 5.51 -10.17 -33.02
C ASN A 13 5.39 -11.35 -34.00
N GLU A 14 6.04 -12.49 -33.74
CA GLU A 14 5.89 -13.68 -34.59
C GLU A 14 4.53 -14.37 -34.39
N ALA A 15 4.05 -14.43 -33.16
CA ALA A 15 2.79 -15.08 -32.86
C ALA A 15 1.61 -14.32 -33.46
N GLN A 16 1.64 -12.98 -33.45
CA GLN A 16 0.60 -12.16 -34.05
C GLN A 16 0.53 -12.33 -35.58
N GLN A 17 1.68 -12.46 -36.27
CA GLN A 17 1.69 -12.69 -37.71
C GLN A 17 0.94 -13.96 -38.06
N ARG A 18 1.21 -15.09 -37.39
CA ARG A 18 0.51 -16.36 -37.58
C ARG A 18 -0.98 -16.25 -37.24
N ASN A 19 -1.31 -15.53 -36.19
CA ASN A 19 -2.69 -15.33 -35.76
C ASN A 19 -3.52 -14.56 -36.79
N PHE A 20 -2.99 -13.42 -37.30
CA PHE A 20 -3.72 -12.59 -38.25
C PHE A 20 -3.71 -13.15 -39.70
N GLN A 21 -2.78 -14.04 -40.04
CA GLN A 21 -2.90 -14.83 -41.25
C GLN A 21 -4.10 -15.78 -41.18
N ARG A 22 -4.31 -16.42 -40.02
CA ARG A 22 -5.42 -17.36 -39.83
C ARG A 22 -6.75 -16.65 -39.63
N TRP A 23 -6.74 -15.49 -38.95
CA TRP A 23 -7.91 -14.70 -38.57
C TRP A 23 -7.71 -13.25 -39.00
N PRO A 24 -8.07 -12.87 -40.24
CA PRO A 24 -7.84 -11.53 -40.77
C PRO A 24 -8.87 -10.54 -40.20
N VAL A 25 -8.74 -10.14 -38.95
CA VAL A 25 -9.67 -9.26 -38.22
C VAL A 25 -9.19 -7.81 -38.10
N LEU A 26 -7.93 -7.52 -38.48
CA LEU A 26 -7.39 -6.14 -38.40
C LEU A 26 -8.11 -5.25 -39.42
N GLY A 27 -8.66 -4.13 -38.94
CA GLY A 27 -9.42 -3.17 -39.76
C GLY A 27 -10.81 -3.65 -40.19
N VAL A 28 -11.27 -4.81 -39.70
CA VAL A 28 -12.60 -5.36 -39.96
C VAL A 28 -13.49 -5.17 -38.76
N PHE A 29 -14.74 -4.79 -38.99
CA PHE A 29 -15.72 -4.67 -37.88
C PHE A 29 -15.94 -6.03 -37.23
N ILE A 30 -15.66 -6.12 -35.96
CA ILE A 30 -16.06 -7.19 -35.07
C ILE A 30 -16.88 -6.60 -33.92
N TRP A 31 -17.81 -7.37 -33.41
CA TRP A 31 -18.70 -6.91 -32.34
C TRP A 31 -17.95 -6.29 -31.17
N ARG A 32 -18.35 -5.08 -30.76
CA ARG A 32 -17.70 -4.21 -29.75
C ARG A 32 -16.43 -3.47 -30.18
N GLU A 33 -16.11 -3.44 -31.49
CA GLU A 33 -15.05 -2.58 -31.95
C GLU A 33 -15.37 -1.08 -31.71
N THR A 34 -14.32 -0.34 -31.36
CA THR A 34 -14.40 1.12 -31.16
C THR A 34 -14.39 1.85 -32.50
N THR A 35 -14.88 3.07 -32.52
CA THR A 35 -14.85 3.94 -33.71
C THR A 35 -13.42 4.04 -34.27
N GLY A 36 -13.30 4.02 -35.60
CA GLY A 36 -12.01 4.16 -36.29
C GLY A 36 -11.22 2.86 -36.50
N TYR A 37 -11.84 1.70 -36.25
CA TYR A 37 -11.21 0.39 -36.48
C TYR A 37 -10.69 0.20 -37.92
N GLN A 38 -11.35 0.80 -38.93
CA GLN A 38 -10.94 0.71 -40.33
C GLN A 38 -9.51 1.24 -40.57
N ASN A 39 -9.08 2.20 -39.76
CA ASN A 39 -7.75 2.81 -39.84
C ASN A 39 -6.69 1.96 -39.08
N ARG A 40 -7.11 1.00 -38.28
CA ARG A 40 -6.26 0.10 -37.48
C ARG A 40 -6.08 -1.26 -38.16
N ASN A 41 -5.64 -1.24 -39.40
CA ASN A 41 -5.50 -2.41 -40.27
C ASN A 41 -4.14 -3.13 -40.15
N THR A 42 -3.35 -2.80 -39.16
CA THR A 42 -2.09 -3.47 -38.85
C THR A 42 -1.95 -3.66 -37.33
N TYR A 43 -1.18 -4.69 -36.94
CA TYR A 43 -0.88 -4.93 -35.53
C TYR A 43 -0.26 -3.72 -34.83
N GLN A 44 0.70 -3.06 -35.49
CA GLN A 44 1.34 -1.85 -34.95
C GLN A 44 0.33 -0.72 -34.69
N LYS A 45 -0.61 -0.49 -35.60
CA LYS A 45 -1.64 0.53 -35.41
C LYS A 45 -2.60 0.23 -34.25
N GLU A 46 -2.88 -1.04 -33.98
CA GLU A 46 -3.64 -1.43 -32.77
C GLU A 46 -2.84 -1.16 -31.50
N ILE A 47 -1.54 -1.47 -31.51
CA ILE A 47 -0.65 -1.14 -30.37
C ILE A 47 -0.58 0.38 -30.14
N ASP A 48 -0.44 1.18 -31.20
CA ASP A 48 -0.39 2.64 -31.12
C ASP A 48 -1.72 3.21 -30.61
N TYR A 49 -2.84 2.67 -31.06
CA TYR A 49 -4.17 3.04 -30.55
C TYR A 49 -4.30 2.72 -29.04
N MET A 50 -3.93 1.52 -28.61
CA MET A 50 -3.94 1.14 -27.21
C MET A 50 -3.06 2.08 -26.37
N LYS A 51 -1.86 2.41 -26.85
CA LYS A 51 -0.95 3.35 -26.17
C LYS A 51 -1.57 4.76 -26.07
N SER A 52 -2.20 5.24 -27.14
CA SER A 52 -2.88 6.55 -27.14
C SER A 52 -4.05 6.57 -26.15
N PHE A 53 -4.85 5.51 -26.10
CA PHE A 53 -5.93 5.36 -25.13
C PHE A 53 -5.42 5.37 -23.67
N VAL A 54 -4.37 4.58 -23.37
CA VAL A 54 -3.76 4.54 -22.04
C VAL A 54 -3.20 5.90 -21.66
N SER A 55 -2.51 6.58 -22.58
CA SER A 55 -1.98 7.93 -22.34
C SER A 55 -3.08 8.95 -22.05
N ALA A 56 -4.15 8.95 -22.86
CA ALA A 56 -5.28 9.83 -22.66
C ALA A 56 -5.99 9.54 -21.33
N ARG A 57 -6.12 8.27 -20.96
CA ARG A 57 -6.73 7.87 -19.69
C ARG A 57 -5.90 8.28 -18.49
N LEU A 58 -4.57 8.10 -18.54
CA LEU A 58 -3.67 8.54 -17.48
C LEU A 58 -3.74 10.07 -17.33
N LYS A 59 -3.68 10.81 -18.45
CA LYS A 59 -3.82 12.27 -18.40
C LYS A 59 -5.17 12.69 -17.79
N TRP A 60 -6.26 12.05 -18.20
CA TRP A 60 -7.58 12.34 -17.65
C TRP A 60 -7.64 12.05 -16.14
N LEU A 61 -7.01 10.97 -15.68
CA LEU A 61 -6.91 10.66 -14.25
C LEU A 61 -6.14 11.74 -13.51
N ASP A 62 -4.98 12.15 -14.04
CA ASP A 62 -4.16 13.22 -13.44
C ASP A 62 -4.94 14.53 -13.36
N ASP A 63 -5.63 14.90 -14.45
CA ASP A 63 -6.41 16.13 -14.53
C ASP A 63 -7.68 16.07 -13.63
N SER A 64 -8.34 14.92 -13.55
CA SER A 64 -9.63 14.78 -12.87
C SER A 64 -9.49 14.52 -11.37
N LEU A 65 -8.48 13.81 -10.97
CA LEU A 65 -8.26 13.52 -9.55
C LEU A 65 -7.67 14.71 -8.81
N HIS A 66 -7.26 15.77 -9.56
CA HIS A 66 -6.62 16.95 -8.97
C HIS A 66 -5.80 16.54 -7.73
N TYR A 67 -5.05 15.48 -7.86
CA TYR A 67 -3.97 15.28 -6.94
C TYR A 67 -2.99 16.41 -7.23
N THR A 68 -3.44 17.60 -6.81
CA THR A 68 -2.48 18.64 -6.54
C THR A 68 -1.54 18.02 -5.54
N SER A 69 -0.40 17.59 -6.02
CA SER A 69 0.81 17.58 -5.21
C SER A 69 1.24 19.04 -4.94
N ASN A 70 0.28 19.94 -4.72
CA ASN A 70 0.32 20.95 -3.71
C ASN A 70 0.15 20.24 -2.34
N VAL A 71 0.89 19.19 -2.14
CA VAL A 71 1.73 19.18 -1.00
C VAL A 71 2.75 20.32 -1.25
N VAL A 72 2.32 21.60 -1.17
CA VAL A 72 2.93 22.47 -0.19
C VAL A 72 3.19 21.51 0.93
N ALA A 73 4.49 21.17 1.15
CA ALA A 73 4.86 20.56 2.40
C ALA A 73 4.21 21.47 3.42
N GLU A 74 2.91 21.21 3.69
CA GLU A 74 2.32 21.61 4.93
C GLU A 74 3.39 21.14 5.87
N PRO A 75 4.05 22.07 6.60
CA PRO A 75 4.96 21.65 7.61
C PRO A 75 4.14 20.59 8.31
N GLN A 76 4.52 19.30 8.10
CA GLN A 76 3.76 18.21 8.66
C GLN A 76 3.61 18.66 10.08
N THR A 77 2.39 19.13 10.41
CA THR A 77 2.09 19.44 11.79
C THR A 77 2.18 18.09 12.42
N GLN A 78 3.43 17.74 12.75
CA GLN A 78 3.73 16.53 13.49
C GLN A 78 2.74 16.61 14.63
N PRO A 79 1.91 15.60 14.86
CA PRO A 79 0.91 15.69 15.91
C PRO A 79 1.63 16.28 17.11
N ALA A 80 1.17 17.44 17.62
CA ALA A 80 1.85 18.13 18.72
C ALA A 80 1.87 17.26 19.99
N PHE A 81 1.27 16.07 19.92
CA PHE A 81 1.03 15.17 21.03
C PHE A 81 1.54 13.76 20.75
N PHE A 82 2.04 13.11 21.80
CA PHE A 82 2.30 11.68 21.78
C PHE A 82 1.05 10.92 21.39
N SER A 83 1.19 9.88 20.59
CA SER A 83 0.06 9.02 20.25
C SER A 83 0.48 7.55 20.13
N LEU A 84 -0.44 6.65 20.52
CA LEU A 84 -0.35 5.23 20.33
C LEU A 84 -1.54 4.79 19.47
N SER A 85 -1.27 4.22 18.30
CA SER A 85 -2.31 3.73 17.39
C SER A 85 -2.81 2.35 17.82
N GLN A 86 -4.00 1.98 17.34
CA GLN A 86 -4.47 0.61 17.41
C GLN A 86 -3.56 -0.27 16.57
N ASN A 87 -3.20 -1.45 17.10
CA ASN A 87 -2.42 -2.43 16.34
C ASN A 87 -3.21 -2.91 15.10
N TYR A 88 -2.50 -3.18 14.03
CA TYR A 88 -3.11 -3.71 12.82
C TYR A 88 -2.27 -4.87 12.25
N PRO A 89 -2.90 -6.00 11.87
CA PRO A 89 -4.32 -6.33 12.07
C PRO A 89 -4.71 -6.48 13.56
N ASN A 90 -5.99 -6.34 13.86
CA ASN A 90 -6.60 -6.67 15.16
C ASN A 90 -8.07 -7.10 14.92
N PRO A 91 -8.45 -8.39 15.13
CA PRO A 91 -7.62 -9.48 15.64
C PRO A 91 -6.44 -9.85 14.75
N PHE A 92 -5.40 -10.51 15.31
CA PHE A 92 -4.18 -10.87 14.59
C PHE A 92 -3.76 -12.34 14.78
N ASN A 93 -2.97 -12.87 13.82
CA ASN A 93 -2.43 -14.25 13.84
C ASN A 93 -1.12 -14.32 13.02
N PRO A 94 -0.01 -14.72 13.55
CA PRO A 94 0.43 -14.52 14.94
C PRO A 94 1.08 -13.15 15.11
N SER A 95 1.16 -12.33 14.02
CA SER A 95 1.89 -11.07 14.00
C SER A 95 0.98 -9.86 13.80
N THR A 96 1.34 -8.75 14.43
CA THR A 96 0.69 -7.46 14.27
C THR A 96 1.69 -6.32 14.35
N VAL A 97 1.31 -5.14 13.85
CA VAL A 97 2.13 -3.93 13.89
C VAL A 97 1.49 -2.92 14.84
N ILE A 98 2.29 -2.37 15.75
CA ILE A 98 1.93 -1.29 16.67
C ILE A 98 2.63 -0.03 16.19
N ASN A 99 1.87 1.05 16.00
CA ASN A 99 2.39 2.33 15.56
C ASN A 99 2.28 3.34 16.70
N TYR A 100 3.30 4.18 16.86
CA TYR A 100 3.27 5.30 17.80
C TYR A 100 4.04 6.50 17.26
N TYR A 101 3.73 7.68 17.79
CA TYR A 101 4.35 8.93 17.43
C TYR A 101 4.91 9.64 18.65
N LEU A 102 6.11 10.21 18.50
CA LEU A 102 6.80 11.02 19.51
C LEU A 102 6.98 12.45 18.97
N PRO A 103 6.42 13.47 19.60
CA PRO A 103 6.63 14.85 19.19
C PRO A 103 8.02 15.38 19.57
N VAL A 104 8.64 14.80 20.59
CA VAL A 104 9.99 15.13 21.08
C VAL A 104 10.79 13.88 21.43
N ALA A 105 12.09 13.99 21.44
CA ALA A 105 12.97 12.90 21.90
C ALA A 105 12.63 12.53 23.34
N SER A 106 12.40 11.25 23.60
CA SER A 106 11.95 10.76 24.90
C SER A 106 12.45 9.33 25.18
N PRO A 107 12.68 8.97 26.44
CA PRO A 107 12.80 7.56 26.82
C PRO A 107 11.45 6.85 26.58
N VAL A 108 11.47 5.77 25.80
CA VAL A 108 10.28 5.04 25.41
C VAL A 108 10.36 3.62 25.94
N VAL A 109 9.31 3.20 26.59
CA VAL A 109 9.11 1.82 27.01
C VAL A 109 7.77 1.34 26.45
N VAL A 110 7.79 0.25 25.67
CA VAL A 110 6.56 -0.42 25.20
C VAL A 110 6.56 -1.82 25.71
N LYS A 111 5.52 -2.16 26.48
CA LYS A 111 5.34 -3.48 27.11
C LYS A 111 4.00 -4.10 26.73
N VAL A 112 3.99 -5.43 26.71
CA VAL A 112 2.78 -6.25 26.51
C VAL A 112 2.42 -6.92 27.84
N TYR A 113 1.13 -6.97 28.13
CA TYR A 113 0.55 -7.56 29.34
C TYR A 113 -0.57 -8.52 28.98
N ASP A 114 -0.76 -9.52 29.81
CA ASP A 114 -1.92 -10.40 29.77
C ASP A 114 -3.15 -9.76 30.45
N ILE A 115 -4.26 -10.51 30.50
CA ILE A 115 -5.52 -10.07 31.13
C ILE A 115 -5.42 -9.88 32.66
N LEU A 116 -4.41 -10.48 33.29
CA LEU A 116 -4.15 -10.36 34.72
C LEU A 116 -3.22 -9.16 35.01
N GLY A 117 -2.75 -8.46 33.98
CA GLY A 117 -1.80 -7.35 34.11
C GLY A 117 -0.36 -7.81 34.32
N GLN A 118 -0.05 -9.09 34.12
CA GLN A 118 1.32 -9.60 34.18
C GLN A 118 2.06 -9.21 32.88
N GLU A 119 3.31 -8.76 33.03
CA GLU A 119 4.16 -8.44 31.88
C GLU A 119 4.51 -9.72 31.11
N VAL A 120 4.14 -9.75 29.82
CA VAL A 120 4.46 -10.84 28.91
C VAL A 120 5.81 -10.59 28.24
N THR A 121 6.04 -9.36 27.78
CA THR A 121 7.30 -8.98 27.12
C THR A 121 7.46 -7.47 27.05
N THR A 122 8.71 -7.02 26.97
CA THR A 122 9.08 -5.63 26.65
C THR A 122 9.48 -5.56 25.17
N LEU A 123 8.80 -4.74 24.38
CA LEU A 123 9.05 -4.57 22.93
C LEU A 123 10.08 -3.47 22.64
N VAL A 124 10.06 -2.39 23.42
CA VAL A 124 10.98 -1.24 23.31
C VAL A 124 11.37 -0.81 24.71
N ASN A 125 12.64 -0.47 24.90
CA ASN A 125 13.17 0.14 26.11
C ASN A 125 14.45 0.92 25.75
N GLU A 126 14.26 2.10 25.13
CA GLU A 126 15.37 2.93 24.68
C GLU A 126 14.93 4.40 24.47
N VAL A 127 15.89 5.31 24.36
CA VAL A 127 15.61 6.70 23.99
C VAL A 127 15.41 6.77 22.47
N LYS A 128 14.30 7.34 22.05
CA LYS A 128 13.96 7.59 20.64
C LYS A 128 13.87 9.08 20.36
N SER A 129 14.31 9.49 19.16
CA SER A 129 14.12 10.85 18.65
C SER A 129 12.64 11.13 18.36
N ALA A 130 12.26 12.39 18.12
CA ALA A 130 10.95 12.73 17.58
C ALA A 130 10.70 12.00 16.25
N GLY A 131 9.49 11.48 16.03
CA GLY A 131 9.14 10.79 14.79
C GLY A 131 8.07 9.72 14.95
N HIS A 132 7.75 9.06 13.81
CA HIS A 132 6.86 7.91 13.75
C HIS A 132 7.65 6.61 13.86
N TYR A 133 7.11 5.66 14.62
CA TYR A 133 7.74 4.37 14.87
C TYR A 133 6.76 3.21 14.69
N PHE A 134 7.31 2.08 14.24
CA PHE A 134 6.58 0.85 14.00
C PHE A 134 7.25 -0.29 14.75
N ILE A 135 6.46 -1.10 15.44
CA ILE A 135 6.94 -2.29 16.14
C ILE A 135 6.17 -3.48 15.61
N THR A 136 6.87 -4.47 15.06
CA THR A 136 6.26 -5.76 14.73
C THR A 136 6.28 -6.64 15.98
N PHE A 137 5.11 -7.05 16.43
CA PHE A 137 4.94 -7.98 17.53
C PHE A 137 4.55 -9.35 17.00
N ASN A 138 5.33 -10.37 17.33
CA ASN A 138 5.04 -11.77 16.99
C ASN A 138 4.68 -12.52 18.28
N ALA A 139 3.44 -13.00 18.34
CA ALA A 139 2.87 -13.72 19.47
C ALA A 139 2.77 -15.24 19.22
N SER A 140 3.64 -15.82 18.39
CA SER A 140 3.60 -17.26 18.04
C SER A 140 3.68 -18.20 19.25
N THR A 141 4.33 -17.77 20.32
CA THR A 141 4.48 -18.54 21.57
C THR A 141 3.34 -18.33 22.58
N LEU A 142 2.46 -17.35 22.34
CA LEU A 142 1.37 -17.00 23.24
C LEU A 142 0.09 -17.76 22.89
N SER A 143 -0.80 -17.96 23.84
CA SER A 143 -2.13 -18.54 23.65
C SER A 143 -3.09 -17.51 23.03
N SER A 144 -4.10 -17.99 22.29
CA SER A 144 -5.20 -17.12 21.82
C SER A 144 -5.85 -16.44 23.02
N GLY A 145 -6.15 -15.15 22.88
CA GLY A 145 -6.73 -14.37 23.98
C GLY A 145 -6.55 -12.86 23.80
N VAL A 146 -6.96 -12.16 24.84
CA VAL A 146 -6.84 -10.70 24.93
C VAL A 146 -5.55 -10.33 25.63
N TYR A 147 -4.84 -9.37 25.03
CA TYR A 147 -3.61 -8.79 25.56
C TYR A 147 -3.72 -7.28 25.55
N PHE A 148 -2.90 -6.62 26.33
CA PHE A 148 -2.78 -5.17 26.37
C PHE A 148 -1.35 -4.76 26.07
N TYR A 149 -1.18 -3.70 25.32
CA TYR A 149 0.13 -3.06 25.20
C TYR A 149 0.08 -1.63 25.71
N ARG A 150 1.15 -1.22 26.36
CA ARG A 150 1.30 0.09 27.00
C ARG A 150 2.58 0.74 26.51
N ILE A 151 2.47 1.98 26.10
CA ILE A 151 3.61 2.86 25.88
C ILE A 151 3.77 3.80 27.07
N THR A 152 5.00 4.02 27.50
CA THR A 152 5.40 5.11 28.38
C THR A 152 6.50 5.89 27.69
N ALA A 153 6.29 7.19 27.49
CA ALA A 153 7.25 8.08 26.83
C ALA A 153 7.32 9.40 27.63
N GLY A 154 8.34 9.56 28.46
CA GLY A 154 8.43 10.64 29.41
C GLY A 154 7.25 10.60 30.41
N THR A 155 6.43 11.64 30.40
CA THR A 155 5.21 11.73 31.25
C THR A 155 3.98 11.14 30.58
N PHE A 156 4.06 10.82 29.28
CA PHE A 156 2.94 10.25 28.53
C PHE A 156 2.84 8.73 28.78
N THR A 157 1.62 8.27 29.08
CA THR A 157 1.31 6.84 29.15
C THR A 157 -0.02 6.57 28.50
N GLN A 158 -0.05 5.55 27.61
CA GLN A 158 -1.28 5.11 26.95
C GLN A 158 -1.27 3.58 26.81
N SER A 159 -2.44 2.95 26.96
CA SER A 159 -2.62 1.51 26.77
C SER A 159 -3.69 1.25 25.73
N LYS A 160 -3.54 0.14 24.99
CA LYS A 160 -4.55 -0.37 24.06
C LYS A 160 -4.67 -1.88 24.18
N GLN A 161 -5.82 -2.38 23.73
CA GLN A 161 -6.14 -3.80 23.72
C GLN A 161 -5.85 -4.40 22.35
N MET A 162 -5.40 -5.65 22.32
CA MET A 162 -5.25 -6.46 21.11
C MET A 162 -5.77 -7.87 21.34
N MET A 163 -6.24 -8.52 20.25
CA MET A 163 -6.81 -9.87 20.30
C MET A 163 -5.99 -10.80 19.39
N LEU A 164 -5.39 -11.82 20.01
CA LEU A 164 -4.69 -12.91 19.31
C LEU A 164 -5.65 -14.05 19.05
N ILE A 165 -5.70 -14.49 17.79
CA ILE A 165 -6.48 -15.67 17.36
C ILE A 165 -5.49 -16.61 16.65
N LYS A 166 -5.47 -17.86 17.08
CA LYS A 166 -4.71 -18.94 16.41
C LYS A 166 -5.65 -19.94 15.80
#